data_919ca9cf2ffa59ec999a0a421ccc1035
#
_entry.id   919ca9cf2ffa59ec999a0a421ccc1035
#
_cell.length_a   1.000
_cell.length_b   1.000
_cell.length_c   1.000
_cell.angle_alpha   90.00
_cell.angle_beta   90.00
_cell.angle_gamma   90.00
#
_symmetry.space_group_name_H-M   'P 1'
#
loop_
_entity.id
_entity.type
_entity.pdbx_description
1 polymer ?
#
loop_
_entity_poly.entity_id
_entity_poly.type
_entity_poly.pdbx_seq_one_letter_code
_entity_poly.pdbx_strand_id
1 'polypeptide(L)'
;MCETHSDYNPRPIGDSGKELSLLVQKEADYICKAMDELDTFRKNPATLREYCSKLHDIENQADDVYELFITKLFEEEKDCIEIIKIKEIMQILEKTTDSAEYVGKILRTLIVKYA
;
A
#
# COMPACT_ATOMS: atom_id res chain seq x y z
N MET A 1 -12.69 3.49 -29.75
CA MET A 1 -12.55 3.83 -29.25
C MET A 1 -11.94 4.23 -28.51
N CYS A 2 -11.28 4.23 -28.39
CA CYS A 2 -10.64 4.57 -27.57
C CYS A 2 -10.86 5.72 -27.14
N GLU A 3 -11.21 6.48 -27.73
CA GLU A 3 -11.71 7.43 -27.26
C GLU A 3 -12.72 7.06 -26.51
N THR A 4 -13.17 6.04 -26.73
CA THR A 4 -14.00 5.45 -25.87
C THR A 4 -13.56 5.45 -24.53
N HIS A 5 -12.31 5.42 -24.33
CA HIS A 5 -11.79 5.58 -23.04
C HIS A 5 -12.12 6.87 -22.46
N SER A 6 -12.29 7.88 -23.26
CA SER A 6 -12.65 9.14 -22.71
C SER A 6 -14.07 9.13 -22.25
N ASP A 7 -14.91 8.30 -22.85
CA ASP A 7 -16.26 8.19 -22.37
C ASP A 7 -16.28 7.42 -21.08
N TYR A 8 -15.52 6.38 -21.01
CA TYR A 8 -15.36 5.64 -19.79
C TYR A 8 -14.50 6.52 -18.89
N ASN A 9 -15.05 6.98 -17.85
CA ASN A 9 -14.31 7.89 -16.98
C ASN A 9 -13.70 7.15 -15.81
N PRO A 10 -12.45 6.78 -15.90
CA PRO A 10 -11.80 6.04 -14.83
C PRO A 10 -11.22 6.94 -13.77
N ARG A 11 -11.56 8.23 -13.80
CA ARG A 11 -10.87 9.17 -12.96
C ARG A 11 -10.93 8.86 -11.50
N PRO A 12 -12.08 8.51 -10.88
CA PRO A 12 -12.09 8.11 -9.48
C PRO A 12 -11.24 6.89 -9.23
N ILE A 13 -11.30 5.94 -10.19
CA ILE A 13 -10.51 4.71 -10.10
C ILE A 13 -9.04 5.04 -10.29
N GLY A 14 -8.74 5.89 -11.28
CA GLY A 14 -7.38 6.29 -11.57
C GLY A 14 -6.72 7.00 -10.40
N ASP A 15 -7.46 7.87 -9.73
CA ASP A 15 -6.93 8.58 -8.58
C ASP A 15 -6.62 7.63 -7.44
N SER A 16 -7.50 6.67 -7.15
CA SER A 16 -7.26 5.68 -6.11
C SER A 16 -6.07 4.81 -6.47
N GLY A 17 -5.95 4.43 -7.74
CA GLY A 17 -4.81 3.65 -8.19
C GLY A 17 -3.51 4.38 -8.04
N LYS A 18 -3.49 5.66 -8.37
CA LYS A 18 -2.29 6.49 -8.20
C LYS A 18 -1.95 6.62 -6.73
N GLU A 19 -2.94 6.86 -5.89
CA GLU A 19 -2.71 7.03 -4.47
C GLU A 19 -2.14 5.74 -3.88
N LEU A 20 -2.72 4.60 -4.24
CA LEU A 20 -2.24 3.32 -3.74
C LEU A 20 -0.83 3.03 -4.24
N SER A 21 -0.53 3.37 -5.49
CA SER A 21 0.82 3.20 -6.04
C SER A 21 1.84 4.05 -5.30
N LEU A 22 1.48 5.29 -4.96
CA LEU A 22 2.36 6.15 -4.19
C LEU A 22 2.61 5.59 -2.80
N LEU A 23 1.60 4.99 -2.18
CA LEU A 23 1.76 4.37 -0.88
C LEU A 23 2.69 3.17 -0.97
N VAL A 24 2.59 2.39 -2.04
CA VAL A 24 3.50 1.26 -2.27
C VAL A 24 4.94 1.76 -2.39
N GLN A 25 5.15 2.87 -3.10
CA GLN A 25 6.49 3.45 -3.23
C GLN A 25 7.03 3.90 -1.87
N LYS A 26 6.18 4.53 -1.07
CA LYS A 26 6.60 4.95 0.27
C LYS A 26 6.97 3.76 1.12
N GLU A 27 6.21 2.68 1.03
CA GLU A 27 6.52 1.48 1.78
C GLU A 27 7.87 0.93 1.37
N ALA A 28 8.14 0.88 0.07
CA ALA A 28 9.42 0.38 -0.42
C ALA A 28 10.56 1.23 0.12
N ASP A 29 10.40 2.55 0.14
CA ASP A 29 11.42 3.44 0.68
C ASP A 29 11.67 3.17 2.15
N TYR A 30 10.63 3.01 2.95
CA TYR A 30 10.79 2.77 4.38
C TYR A 30 11.37 1.40 4.66
N ILE A 31 11.04 0.40 3.83
CA ILE A 31 11.65 -0.92 3.96
C ILE A 31 13.15 -0.82 3.69
N CYS A 32 13.53 -0.11 2.64
CA CYS A 32 14.95 0.07 2.32
C CYS A 32 15.68 0.79 3.45
N LYS A 33 15.08 1.84 3.98
CA LYS A 33 15.67 2.58 5.10
C LYS A 33 15.78 1.69 6.33
N ALA A 34 14.78 0.88 6.60
CA ALA A 34 14.81 -0.03 7.73
C ALA A 34 15.91 -1.06 7.57
N MET A 35 16.10 -1.57 6.35
CA MET A 35 17.17 -2.53 6.09
C MET A 35 18.55 -1.90 6.32
N ASP A 36 18.71 -0.64 5.93
CA ASP A 36 19.96 0.05 6.15
C ASP A 36 20.25 0.24 7.64
N GLU A 37 19.19 0.35 8.46
CA GLU A 37 19.35 0.54 9.89
C GLU A 37 19.62 -0.74 10.65
N LEU A 38 19.47 -1.89 10.01
CA LEU A 38 19.65 -3.16 10.72
C LEU A 38 21.04 -3.32 11.31
N ASP A 39 22.06 -2.75 10.67
CA ASP A 39 23.43 -2.86 11.16
C ASP A 39 23.63 -2.11 12.47
N THR A 40 22.84 -1.09 12.72
CA THR A 40 23.05 -0.21 13.87
C THR A 40 21.86 -0.17 14.83
N PHE A 41 20.83 -1.01 14.60
CA PHE A 41 19.60 -0.87 15.37
C PHE A 41 19.80 -1.15 16.87
N ARG A 42 20.81 -1.93 17.23
CA ARG A 42 21.10 -2.20 18.64
C ARG A 42 21.57 -0.95 19.35
N LYS A 43 22.27 -0.07 18.62
CA LYS A 43 22.73 1.18 19.19
C LYS A 43 21.65 2.23 19.23
N ASN A 44 20.80 2.24 18.18
CA ASN A 44 19.76 3.24 18.07
C ASN A 44 18.48 2.63 17.51
N PRO A 45 17.77 1.86 18.33
CA PRO A 45 16.56 1.20 17.85
C PRO A 45 15.41 2.17 17.57
N ALA A 46 15.51 3.41 18.05
CA ALA A 46 14.42 4.36 17.86
C ALA A 46 14.15 4.65 16.39
N THR A 47 15.21 4.75 15.58
CA THR A 47 15.06 5.02 14.15
C THR A 47 14.35 3.87 13.45
N LEU A 48 14.73 2.65 13.78
CA LEU A 48 14.10 1.49 13.17
C LEU A 48 12.63 1.39 13.61
N ARG A 49 12.33 1.68 14.87
CA ARG A 49 10.96 1.69 15.35
C ARG A 49 10.13 2.73 14.61
N GLU A 50 10.72 3.87 14.33
CA GLU A 50 10.02 4.92 13.59
C GLU A 50 9.66 4.44 12.20
N TYR A 51 10.60 3.78 11.52
CA TYR A 51 10.31 3.25 10.18
C TYR A 51 9.21 2.20 10.22
N CYS A 52 9.22 1.33 11.24
CA CYS A 52 8.16 0.34 11.39
C CYS A 52 6.80 1.00 11.62
N SER A 53 6.77 2.06 12.41
CA SER A 53 5.55 2.81 12.65
C SER A 53 5.04 3.44 11.37
N LYS A 54 5.94 3.97 10.54
CA LYS A 54 5.55 4.55 9.25
C LYS A 54 4.99 3.49 8.31
N LEU A 55 5.57 2.30 8.32
CA LEU A 55 5.05 1.21 7.51
C LEU A 55 3.63 0.84 7.93
N HIS A 56 3.38 0.81 9.23
CA HIS A 56 2.04 0.52 9.74
C HIS A 56 1.05 1.60 9.33
N ASP A 57 1.45 2.87 9.42
CA ASP A 57 0.59 3.99 9.03
C ASP A 57 0.25 3.92 7.54
N ILE A 58 1.24 3.59 6.72
CA ILE A 58 1.02 3.50 5.28
C ILE A 58 0.06 2.36 4.95
N GLU A 59 0.19 1.23 5.65
CA GLU A 59 -0.70 0.10 5.44
C GLU A 59 -2.13 0.49 5.79
N ASN A 60 -2.33 1.21 6.89
CA ASN A 60 -3.66 1.68 7.26
C ASN A 60 -4.23 2.63 6.22
N GLN A 61 -3.41 3.52 5.68
CA GLN A 61 -3.84 4.41 4.62
C GLN A 61 -4.21 3.63 3.36
N ALA A 62 -3.42 2.61 3.04
CA ALA A 62 -3.69 1.79 1.87
C ALA A 62 -5.01 1.03 2.01
N ASP A 63 -5.29 0.52 3.21
CA ASP A 63 -6.56 -0.16 3.47
C ASP A 63 -7.73 0.80 3.26
N ASP A 64 -7.61 2.04 3.74
CA ASP A 64 -8.68 3.03 3.59
C ASP A 64 -8.89 3.38 2.12
N VAL A 65 -7.81 3.57 1.38
CA VAL A 65 -7.90 3.88 -0.05
C VAL A 65 -8.56 2.72 -0.79
N TYR A 66 -8.17 1.50 -0.45
CA TYR A 66 -8.71 0.32 -1.11
C TYR A 66 -10.21 0.18 -0.83
N GLU A 67 -10.64 0.35 0.42
CA GLU A 67 -12.04 0.23 0.78
C GLU A 67 -12.88 1.28 0.08
N LEU A 68 -12.41 2.50 0.05
CA LEU A 68 -13.12 3.57 -0.63
C LEU A 68 -13.21 3.29 -2.13
N PHE A 69 -12.13 2.80 -2.70
CA PHE A 69 -12.10 2.45 -4.11
C PHE A 69 -13.13 1.38 -4.43
N ILE A 70 -13.19 0.32 -3.63
CA ILE A 70 -14.12 -0.79 -3.88
C ILE A 70 -15.55 -0.29 -3.78
N THR A 71 -15.85 0.54 -2.78
CA THR A 71 -17.18 1.10 -2.62
C THR A 71 -17.59 1.89 -3.87
N LYS A 72 -16.71 2.76 -4.33
CA LYS A 72 -17.01 3.58 -5.52
C LYS A 72 -17.13 2.73 -6.76
N LEU A 73 -16.30 1.71 -6.90
CA LEU A 73 -16.33 0.85 -8.04
C LEU A 73 -17.70 0.17 -8.18
N PHE A 74 -18.21 -0.37 -7.08
CA PHE A 74 -19.52 -1.03 -7.14
C PHE A 74 -20.68 -0.05 -7.32
N GLU A 75 -20.50 1.19 -6.91
CA GLU A 75 -21.54 2.20 -7.09
C GLU A 75 -21.57 2.77 -8.51
N GLU A 76 -20.41 2.92 -9.12
CA GLU A 76 -20.30 3.69 -10.36
C GLU A 76 -20.12 2.85 -11.60
N GLU A 77 -19.45 1.72 -11.49
CA GLU A 77 -19.19 0.91 -12.66
C GLU A 77 -20.30 -0.12 -12.84
N LYS A 78 -20.83 -0.22 -14.05
CA LYS A 78 -21.94 -1.11 -14.32
C LYS A 78 -21.56 -2.33 -15.12
N ASP A 79 -20.38 -2.33 -15.71
CA ASP A 79 -19.91 -3.46 -16.47
C ASP A 79 -19.23 -4.46 -15.54
N CYS A 80 -19.85 -5.62 -15.38
CA CYS A 80 -19.35 -6.63 -14.46
C CYS A 80 -17.94 -7.09 -14.78
N ILE A 81 -17.61 -7.15 -16.07
CA ILE A 81 -16.27 -7.57 -16.48
C ILE A 81 -15.24 -6.53 -16.05
N GLU A 82 -15.57 -5.25 -16.21
CA GLU A 82 -14.66 -4.19 -15.79
C GLU A 82 -14.50 -4.18 -14.29
N ILE A 83 -15.56 -4.44 -13.55
CA ILE A 83 -15.47 -4.51 -12.08
C ILE A 83 -14.48 -5.59 -11.68
N ILE A 84 -14.58 -6.77 -12.29
CA ILE A 84 -13.70 -7.88 -11.96
C ILE A 84 -12.25 -7.54 -12.29
N LYS A 85 -11.99 -6.99 -13.46
CA LYS A 85 -10.65 -6.65 -13.88
C LYS A 85 -9.99 -5.63 -12.96
N ILE A 86 -10.71 -4.56 -12.69
CA ILE A 86 -10.17 -3.47 -11.89
C ILE A 86 -9.97 -3.91 -10.47
N LYS A 87 -10.93 -4.67 -9.95
CA LYS A 87 -10.83 -5.19 -8.59
C LYS A 87 -9.59 -6.07 -8.43
N GLU A 88 -9.30 -6.90 -9.44
CA GLU A 88 -8.12 -7.76 -9.37
C GLU A 88 -6.83 -6.96 -9.33
N ILE A 89 -6.74 -5.91 -10.14
CA ILE A 89 -5.56 -5.07 -10.16
C ILE A 89 -5.35 -4.43 -8.80
N MET A 90 -6.41 -3.87 -8.25
CA MET A 90 -6.31 -3.19 -6.96
C MET A 90 -6.03 -4.16 -5.83
N GLN A 91 -6.52 -5.40 -5.92
CA GLN A 91 -6.21 -6.41 -4.91
C GLN A 91 -4.73 -6.76 -4.91
N ILE A 92 -4.11 -6.79 -6.08
CA ILE A 92 -2.68 -7.06 -6.15
C ILE A 92 -1.89 -5.95 -5.46
N LEU A 93 -2.27 -4.70 -5.69
CA LEU A 93 -1.61 -3.57 -5.03
C LEU A 93 -1.80 -3.62 -3.52
N GLU A 94 -3.00 -3.95 -3.08
CA GLU A 94 -3.30 -4.00 -1.66
C GLU A 94 -2.54 -5.14 -0.97
N LYS A 95 -2.39 -6.27 -1.64
CA LYS A 95 -1.60 -7.37 -1.10
C LYS A 95 -0.13 -7.00 -0.98
N THR A 96 0.35 -6.14 -1.88
CA THR A 96 1.72 -5.65 -1.79
C THR A 96 1.90 -4.84 -0.51
N THR A 97 0.94 -4.00 -0.16
CA THR A 97 1.04 -3.22 1.08
C THR A 97 0.95 -4.12 2.30
N ASP A 98 0.12 -5.17 2.26
CA ASP A 98 0.05 -6.13 3.36
C ASP A 98 1.37 -6.85 3.58
N SER A 99 2.04 -7.21 2.50
CA SER A 99 3.35 -7.88 2.60
C SER A 99 4.38 -6.96 3.25
N ALA A 100 4.34 -5.68 2.93
CA ALA A 100 5.25 -4.73 3.52
C ALA A 100 4.99 -4.57 5.02
N GLU A 101 3.74 -4.61 5.44
CA GLU A 101 3.42 -4.55 6.85
C GLU A 101 3.95 -5.78 7.58
N TYR A 102 3.88 -6.93 6.94
CA TYR A 102 4.42 -8.15 7.52
C TYR A 102 5.91 -8.02 7.78
N VAL A 103 6.65 -7.42 6.84
CA VAL A 103 8.07 -7.14 7.05
C VAL A 103 8.25 -6.24 8.26
N GLY A 104 7.41 -5.23 8.42
CA GLY A 104 7.45 -4.34 9.56
C GLY A 104 7.26 -5.07 10.89
N LYS A 105 6.37 -6.05 10.91
CA LYS A 105 6.14 -6.86 12.12
C LYS A 105 7.36 -7.69 12.46
N ILE A 106 8.01 -8.25 11.46
CA ILE A 106 9.24 -9.02 11.67
C ILE A 106 10.31 -8.11 12.26
N LEU A 107 10.46 -6.90 11.73
CA LEU A 107 11.45 -5.94 12.22
C LEU A 107 11.18 -5.56 13.67
N ARG A 108 9.91 -5.36 14.03
CA ARG A 108 9.56 -5.05 15.43
C ARG A 108 9.93 -6.20 16.34
N THR A 109 9.71 -7.43 15.91
CA THR A 109 10.07 -8.60 16.67
C THR A 109 11.58 -8.63 16.91
N LEU A 110 12.37 -8.30 15.89
CA LEU A 110 13.82 -8.23 16.05
C LEU A 110 14.23 -7.15 17.02
N ILE A 111 13.57 -6.00 16.99
CA ILE A 111 13.87 -4.92 17.91
C ILE A 111 13.63 -5.36 19.35
N VAL A 112 12.47 -5.98 19.61
CA VAL A 112 12.13 -6.42 20.96
C VAL A 112 13.11 -7.48 21.45
N LYS A 113 13.51 -8.37 20.53
CA LYS A 113 14.33 -9.53 20.92
C LYS A 113 15.80 -9.17 21.11
N TYR A 114 16.33 -8.25 20.31
CA TYR A 114 17.76 -8.02 20.26
C TYR A 114 18.20 -6.59 20.61
N ALA A 115 17.27 -5.69 20.73
CA ALA A 115 17.61 -4.36 21.19
C ALA A 115 17.35 -4.23 22.68
#